data_2ec918fff7788a4830a50f60ef4872a9
#
_entry.id   2ec918fff7788a4830a50f60ef4872a9
#
_cell.length_a   1.000
_cell.length_b   1.000
_cell.length_c   1.000
_cell.angle_alpha   90.00
_cell.angle_beta   90.00
_cell.angle_gamma   90.00
#
_symmetry.space_group_name_H-M   'P 1'
#
loop_
_entity.id
_entity.type
_entity.pdbx_description
1 polymer ?
#
loop_
_entity_poly.entity_id
_entity_poly.type
_entity_poly.pdbx_seq_one_letter_code
_entity_poly.pdbx_strand_id
1 'polypeptide(L)'
;MTNNLDLRPLWAAQTIAVVGATERVGAIGRLPIEYLTKFGFEGFIAPVNPKGGTILGLPAFQSMAEIPQHIELALIMVPASSVREAVKDCAAAGVDVAIVMSSGFGEVDPDGQIAQQELVDIARADGMRLVGPNCIGSVGGAHRVMATFSPVFSSESTPLPAGNVALVSQSGALGFGALSLGLERGVPIGIAITTGNEADVTAVEVAAQLA
;
A
#
# COMPACT_ATOMS: atom_id res chain seq x y z
N MET A 1 -9.63 2.14 -25.48
CA MET A 1 -10.55 2.35 -24.35
C MET A 1 -9.66 2.47 -23.14
N THR A 2 -9.49 3.67 -22.59
CA THR A 2 -8.76 3.86 -21.32
C THR A 2 -9.61 3.21 -20.24
N ASN A 3 -9.23 2.02 -19.79
CA ASN A 3 -9.74 1.44 -18.54
C ASN A 3 -9.29 2.40 -17.44
N ASN A 4 -10.15 3.35 -17.10
CA ASN A 4 -9.93 4.26 -15.97
C ASN A 4 -10.25 3.44 -14.71
N LEU A 5 -9.34 2.51 -14.36
CA LEU A 5 -9.48 1.71 -13.17
C LEU A 5 -9.44 2.65 -11.97
N ASP A 6 -10.35 2.43 -11.06
CA ASP A 6 -10.57 3.23 -9.86
C ASP A 6 -9.38 3.10 -8.89
N LEU A 7 -8.76 4.21 -8.55
CA LEU A 7 -7.67 4.27 -7.57
C LEU A 7 -8.15 4.61 -6.15
N ARG A 8 -9.48 4.72 -5.93
CA ARG A 8 -10.05 4.99 -4.60
C ARG A 8 -9.58 4.01 -3.52
N PRO A 9 -9.29 2.73 -3.80
CA PRO A 9 -8.73 1.84 -2.78
C PRO A 9 -7.48 2.39 -2.07
N LEU A 10 -6.71 3.26 -2.71
CA LEU A 10 -5.53 3.89 -2.07
C LEU A 10 -5.88 4.72 -0.83
N TRP A 11 -7.09 5.30 -0.74
CA TRP A 11 -7.50 6.15 0.40
C TRP A 11 -8.85 5.78 1.02
N ALA A 12 -9.60 4.86 0.41
CA ALA A 12 -10.96 4.53 0.84
C ALA A 12 -11.27 3.02 0.78
N ALA A 13 -10.25 2.15 0.71
CA ALA A 13 -10.45 0.70 0.72
C ALA A 13 -11.24 0.24 1.94
N GLN A 14 -12.10 -0.76 1.74
CA GLN A 14 -12.82 -1.47 2.80
C GLN A 14 -12.18 -2.83 3.11
N THR A 15 -11.36 -3.36 2.19
CA THR A 15 -10.70 -4.65 2.33
C THR A 15 -9.22 -4.52 1.97
N ILE A 16 -8.35 -4.83 2.93
CA ILE A 16 -6.89 -4.66 2.78
C ILE A 16 -6.17 -5.96 3.10
N ALA A 17 -5.38 -6.47 2.15
CA ALA A 17 -4.45 -7.56 2.39
C ALA A 17 -3.03 -7.04 2.64
N VAL A 18 -2.32 -7.65 3.60
CA VAL A 18 -0.90 -7.36 3.88
C VAL A 18 -0.09 -8.61 3.56
N VAL A 19 0.53 -8.64 2.38
CA VAL A 19 1.35 -9.77 1.91
C VAL A 19 2.77 -9.61 2.44
N GLY A 20 3.23 -10.61 3.21
CA GLY A 20 4.46 -10.52 3.99
C GLY A 20 4.22 -10.02 5.41
N ALA A 21 2.97 -10.12 5.89
CA ALA A 21 2.59 -9.79 7.26
C ALA A 21 3.39 -10.60 8.30
N THR A 22 3.72 -9.99 9.44
CA THR A 22 4.50 -10.65 10.49
C THR A 22 4.25 -10.04 11.87
N GLU A 23 4.37 -10.84 12.92
CA GLU A 23 4.38 -10.35 14.31
C GLU A 23 5.73 -9.80 14.78
N ARG A 24 6.80 -10.01 14.01
CA ARG A 24 8.16 -9.63 14.42
C ARG A 24 8.26 -8.12 14.62
N VAL A 25 8.59 -7.72 15.85
CA VAL A 25 8.84 -6.32 16.21
C VAL A 25 9.95 -5.73 15.35
N GLY A 26 9.73 -4.52 14.85
CA GLY A 26 10.66 -3.81 13.97
C GLY A 26 10.64 -4.25 12.50
N ALA A 27 9.85 -5.26 12.13
CA ALA A 27 9.67 -5.61 10.72
C ALA A 27 8.63 -4.72 10.05
N ILE A 28 8.91 -4.29 8.81
CA ILE A 28 8.01 -3.40 8.06
C ILE A 28 6.63 -4.03 7.80
N GLY A 29 6.54 -5.34 7.57
CA GLY A 29 5.29 -6.06 7.33
C GLY A 29 4.34 -6.14 8.54
N ARG A 30 4.78 -5.65 9.71
CA ARG A 30 3.97 -5.50 10.92
C ARG A 30 3.22 -4.17 10.93
N LEU A 31 3.87 -3.10 10.49
CA LEU A 31 3.45 -1.73 10.72
C LEU A 31 2.09 -1.36 10.12
N PRO A 32 1.72 -1.75 8.89
CA PRO A 32 0.39 -1.43 8.36
C PRO A 32 -0.74 -2.01 9.21
N ILE A 33 -0.58 -3.24 9.71
CA ILE A 33 -1.60 -3.87 10.56
C ILE A 33 -1.71 -3.13 11.90
N GLU A 34 -0.58 -2.74 12.50
CA GLU A 34 -0.57 -1.93 13.73
C GLU A 34 -1.27 -0.59 13.51
N TYR A 35 -0.95 0.10 12.40
CA TYR A 35 -1.54 1.42 12.12
C TYR A 35 -3.02 1.33 11.77
N LEU A 36 -3.44 0.38 10.93
CA LEU A 36 -4.86 0.16 10.65
C LEU A 36 -5.64 -0.10 11.93
N THR A 37 -5.13 -0.96 12.81
CA THR A 37 -5.76 -1.26 14.12
C THR A 37 -5.76 -0.05 15.04
N LYS A 38 -4.61 0.62 15.20
CA LYS A 38 -4.43 1.79 16.07
C LYS A 38 -5.38 2.93 15.72
N PHE A 39 -5.54 3.21 14.43
CA PHE A 39 -6.40 4.30 13.96
C PHE A 39 -7.85 3.87 13.72
N GLY A 40 -8.20 2.62 14.09
CA GLY A 40 -9.57 2.14 14.10
C GLY A 40 -10.15 1.94 12.71
N PHE A 41 -9.39 1.34 11.79
CA PHE A 41 -9.92 0.92 10.50
C PHE A 41 -11.05 -0.10 10.72
N GLU A 42 -12.21 0.16 10.13
CA GLU A 42 -13.43 -0.64 10.36
C GLU A 42 -13.63 -1.74 9.30
N GLY A 43 -12.80 -1.74 8.26
CA GLY A 43 -12.86 -2.72 7.18
C GLY A 43 -12.19 -4.04 7.53
N PHE A 44 -12.08 -4.90 6.54
CA PHE A 44 -11.45 -6.20 6.68
C PHE A 44 -9.94 -6.12 6.45
N ILE A 45 -9.15 -6.64 7.39
CA ILE A 45 -7.69 -6.76 7.29
C ILE A 45 -7.35 -8.24 7.13
N ALA A 46 -6.67 -8.60 6.04
CA ALA A 46 -6.18 -9.95 5.75
C ALA A 46 -4.64 -10.00 5.83
N PRO A 47 -4.05 -10.38 6.98
CA PRO A 47 -2.63 -10.71 7.02
C PRO A 47 -2.37 -11.96 6.17
N VAL A 48 -1.37 -11.89 5.26
CA VAL A 48 -0.97 -13.04 4.44
C VAL A 48 0.46 -13.42 4.77
N ASN A 49 0.64 -14.66 5.23
CA ASN A 49 1.94 -15.25 5.56
C ASN A 49 1.90 -16.75 5.34
N PRO A 50 2.86 -17.38 4.62
CA PRO A 50 2.85 -18.82 4.34
C PRO A 50 2.79 -19.73 5.57
N LYS A 51 3.13 -19.21 6.76
CA LYS A 51 3.03 -19.97 8.02
C LYS A 51 1.61 -20.03 8.56
N GLY A 52 0.70 -19.17 8.09
CA GLY A 52 -0.64 -19.03 8.64
C GLY A 52 -0.64 -18.61 10.11
N GLY A 53 -1.66 -19.05 10.84
CA GLY A 53 -1.79 -18.80 12.28
C GLY A 53 -2.47 -17.48 12.60
N THR A 54 -1.91 -16.74 13.56
CA THR A 54 -2.45 -15.44 14.01
C THR A 54 -1.35 -14.38 13.94
N ILE A 55 -1.65 -13.20 13.43
CA ILE A 55 -0.74 -12.05 13.39
C ILE A 55 -1.47 -10.85 14.00
N LEU A 56 -0.92 -10.31 15.08
CA LEU A 56 -1.50 -9.19 15.85
C LEU A 56 -2.98 -9.40 16.22
N GLY A 57 -3.34 -10.63 16.58
CA GLY A 57 -4.70 -11.02 16.96
C GLY A 57 -5.64 -11.30 15.77
N LEU A 58 -5.20 -11.11 14.54
CA LEU A 58 -5.98 -11.38 13.33
C LEU A 58 -5.63 -12.75 12.75
N PRO A 59 -6.60 -13.55 12.26
CA PRO A 59 -6.32 -14.77 11.52
C PRO A 59 -5.48 -14.48 10.28
N ALA A 60 -4.38 -15.20 10.09
CA ALA A 60 -3.52 -15.04 8.93
C ALA A 60 -3.78 -16.13 7.89
N PHE A 61 -3.90 -15.72 6.63
CA PHE A 61 -4.08 -16.61 5.48
C PHE A 61 -2.71 -17.06 4.95
N GLN A 62 -2.62 -18.29 4.46
CA GLN A 62 -1.36 -18.80 3.91
C GLN A 62 -1.07 -18.27 2.50
N SER A 63 -2.14 -17.91 1.76
CA SER A 63 -2.07 -17.34 0.41
C SER A 63 -3.23 -16.37 0.16
N MET A 64 -3.15 -15.59 -0.92
CA MET A 64 -4.24 -14.73 -1.37
C MET A 64 -5.49 -15.53 -1.74
N ALA A 65 -5.33 -16.75 -2.28
CA ALA A 65 -6.43 -17.61 -2.69
C ALA A 65 -7.30 -18.13 -1.52
N GLU A 66 -6.79 -18.12 -0.29
CA GLU A 66 -7.54 -18.53 0.91
C GLU A 66 -8.45 -17.43 1.46
N ILE A 67 -8.31 -16.19 1.00
CA ILE A 67 -9.10 -15.07 1.51
C ILE A 67 -10.54 -15.19 0.99
N PRO A 68 -11.56 -15.22 1.88
CA PRO A 68 -12.94 -15.56 1.48
C PRO A 68 -13.71 -14.41 0.84
N GLN A 69 -13.09 -13.23 0.67
CA GLN A 69 -13.72 -12.05 0.10
C GLN A 69 -12.79 -11.28 -0.82
N HIS A 70 -13.37 -10.45 -1.67
CA HIS A 70 -12.62 -9.60 -2.59
C HIS A 70 -11.72 -8.63 -1.84
N ILE A 71 -10.51 -8.40 -2.34
CA ILE A 71 -9.54 -7.47 -1.79
C ILE A 71 -9.40 -6.27 -2.72
N GLU A 72 -9.74 -5.09 -2.20
CA GLU A 72 -9.61 -3.83 -2.93
C GLU A 72 -8.15 -3.32 -2.94
N LEU A 73 -7.43 -3.50 -1.83
CA LEU A 73 -6.04 -3.03 -1.70
C LEU A 73 -5.12 -4.11 -1.15
N ALA A 74 -4.05 -4.42 -1.87
CA ALA A 74 -2.98 -5.31 -1.38
C ALA A 74 -1.70 -4.51 -1.11
N LEU A 75 -1.08 -4.74 0.05
CA LEU A 75 0.22 -4.20 0.43
C LEU A 75 1.27 -5.30 0.31
N ILE A 76 2.17 -5.20 -0.66
CA ILE A 76 3.21 -6.21 -0.92
C ILE A 76 4.50 -5.79 -0.22
N MET A 77 4.88 -6.53 0.83
CA MET A 77 5.98 -6.22 1.74
C MET A 77 6.91 -7.43 1.92
N VAL A 78 7.20 -8.08 0.82
CA VAL A 78 8.10 -9.24 0.77
C VAL A 78 9.48 -8.85 0.18
N PRO A 79 10.55 -9.65 0.35
CA PRO A 79 11.83 -9.40 -0.31
C PRO A 79 11.66 -9.28 -1.84
N ALA A 80 12.51 -8.46 -2.50
CA ALA A 80 12.42 -8.19 -3.94
C ALA A 80 12.31 -9.48 -4.77
N SER A 81 13.07 -10.52 -4.42
CA SER A 81 13.04 -11.84 -5.10
C SER A 81 11.69 -12.56 -5.03
N SER A 82 10.81 -12.17 -4.12
CA SER A 82 9.47 -12.77 -3.91
C SER A 82 8.33 -11.88 -4.42
N VAL A 83 8.62 -10.64 -4.83
CA VAL A 83 7.59 -9.68 -5.27
C VAL A 83 6.85 -10.18 -6.50
N ARG A 84 7.56 -10.75 -7.48
CA ARG A 84 6.95 -11.24 -8.72
C ARG A 84 5.83 -12.25 -8.46
N GLU A 85 6.09 -13.25 -7.61
CA GLU A 85 5.08 -14.24 -7.26
C GLU A 85 3.94 -13.62 -6.41
N ALA A 86 4.26 -12.71 -5.49
CA ALA A 86 3.24 -12.00 -4.71
C ALA A 86 2.30 -11.15 -5.61
N VAL A 87 2.83 -10.47 -6.63
CA VAL A 87 2.03 -9.72 -7.61
C VAL A 87 1.13 -10.66 -8.41
N LYS A 88 1.66 -11.81 -8.84
CA LYS A 88 0.89 -12.86 -9.52
C LYS A 88 -0.27 -13.39 -8.68
N ASP A 89 0.00 -13.69 -7.42
CA ASP A 89 -1.02 -14.20 -6.49
C ASP A 89 -2.12 -13.16 -6.24
N CYS A 90 -1.75 -11.89 -6.11
CA CYS A 90 -2.70 -10.78 -5.97
C CYS A 90 -3.56 -10.60 -7.24
N ALA A 91 -2.93 -10.61 -8.42
CA ALA A 91 -3.61 -10.48 -9.69
C ALA A 91 -4.59 -11.64 -9.93
N ALA A 92 -4.15 -12.88 -9.71
CA ALA A 92 -5.00 -14.08 -9.82
C ALA A 92 -6.16 -14.10 -8.82
N ALA A 93 -6.02 -13.45 -7.65
CA ALA A 93 -7.08 -13.29 -6.67
C ALA A 93 -8.05 -12.12 -7.00
N GLY A 94 -7.81 -11.38 -8.08
CA GLY A 94 -8.65 -10.29 -8.53
C GLY A 94 -8.55 -9.02 -7.68
N VAL A 95 -7.38 -8.74 -7.11
CA VAL A 95 -7.13 -7.49 -6.35
C VAL A 95 -7.27 -6.26 -7.28
N ASP A 96 -7.91 -5.19 -6.81
CA ASP A 96 -8.10 -3.99 -7.63
C ASP A 96 -6.80 -3.17 -7.74
N VAL A 97 -6.14 -2.89 -6.59
CA VAL A 97 -4.92 -2.09 -6.52
C VAL A 97 -3.89 -2.79 -5.62
N ALA A 98 -2.65 -2.91 -6.07
CA ALA A 98 -1.53 -3.40 -5.27
C ALA A 98 -0.49 -2.29 -5.07
N ILE A 99 -0.03 -2.09 -3.83
CA ILE A 99 1.11 -1.23 -3.50
C ILE A 99 2.33 -2.11 -3.27
N VAL A 100 3.34 -2.02 -4.12
CA VAL A 100 4.62 -2.71 -3.94
C VAL A 100 5.56 -1.80 -3.16
N MET A 101 5.75 -2.11 -1.88
CA MET A 101 6.61 -1.30 -0.99
C MET A 101 8.08 -1.67 -1.09
N SER A 102 8.38 -2.86 -1.58
CA SER A 102 9.74 -3.37 -1.74
C SER A 102 10.53 -2.56 -2.76
N SER A 103 11.82 -2.32 -2.47
CA SER A 103 12.81 -1.74 -3.37
C SER A 103 13.66 -2.82 -4.04
N GLY A 104 14.55 -2.43 -4.96
CA GLY A 104 15.45 -3.33 -5.68
C GLY A 104 14.99 -3.56 -7.13
N PHE A 105 14.42 -2.55 -7.75
CA PHE A 105 13.86 -2.56 -9.11
C PHE A 105 14.49 -1.46 -9.98
N GLY A 106 13.71 -0.74 -10.74
CA GLY A 106 14.17 0.24 -11.71
C GLY A 106 15.00 1.40 -11.14
N GLU A 107 14.98 1.61 -9.83
CA GLU A 107 15.81 2.59 -9.15
C GLU A 107 17.27 2.12 -8.96
N VAL A 108 17.55 0.83 -9.17
CA VAL A 108 18.89 0.25 -8.95
C VAL A 108 19.68 0.18 -10.25
N ASP A 109 19.13 -0.48 -11.28
CA ASP A 109 19.84 -0.76 -12.53
C ASP A 109 18.86 -1.11 -13.68
N PRO A 110 19.36 -1.28 -14.92
CA PRO A 110 18.52 -1.65 -16.08
C PRO A 110 17.83 -3.01 -15.95
N ASP A 111 18.42 -3.98 -15.27
CA ASP A 111 17.79 -5.30 -15.06
C ASP A 111 16.60 -5.16 -14.11
N GLY A 112 16.74 -4.29 -13.11
CA GLY A 112 15.64 -3.89 -12.23
C GLY A 112 14.49 -3.21 -12.98
N GLN A 113 14.77 -2.44 -14.04
CA GLN A 113 13.73 -1.87 -14.90
C GLN A 113 12.96 -2.94 -15.68
N ILE A 114 13.66 -3.96 -16.18
CA ILE A 114 13.01 -5.09 -16.85
C ILE A 114 12.10 -5.85 -15.87
N ALA A 115 12.63 -6.19 -14.70
CA ALA A 115 11.85 -6.85 -13.65
C ALA A 115 10.63 -6.04 -13.22
N GLN A 116 10.77 -4.72 -13.10
CA GLN A 116 9.67 -3.81 -12.79
C GLN A 116 8.59 -3.82 -13.87
N GLN A 117 8.97 -3.82 -15.16
CA GLN A 117 8.01 -3.89 -16.27
C GLN A 117 7.24 -5.22 -16.27
N GLU A 118 7.90 -6.33 -15.95
CA GLU A 118 7.22 -7.62 -15.79
C GLU A 118 6.12 -7.59 -14.71
N LEU A 119 6.35 -6.87 -13.59
CA LEU A 119 5.32 -6.72 -12.55
C LEU A 119 4.09 -6.00 -13.09
N VAL A 120 4.29 -4.95 -13.88
CA VAL A 120 3.20 -4.19 -14.52
C VAL A 120 2.43 -5.06 -15.49
N ASP A 121 3.14 -5.82 -16.33
CA ASP A 121 2.51 -6.68 -17.34
C ASP A 121 1.64 -7.77 -16.67
N ILE A 122 2.12 -8.37 -15.57
CA ILE A 122 1.36 -9.34 -14.77
C ILE A 122 0.12 -8.67 -14.18
N ALA A 123 0.26 -7.52 -13.53
CA ALA A 123 -0.85 -6.83 -12.88
C ALA A 123 -1.94 -6.46 -13.90
N ARG A 124 -1.55 -5.87 -15.02
CA ARG A 124 -2.49 -5.40 -16.06
C ARG A 124 -3.19 -6.53 -16.81
N ALA A 125 -2.56 -7.69 -16.94
CA ALA A 125 -3.16 -8.85 -17.60
C ALA A 125 -4.48 -9.29 -16.92
N ASP A 126 -4.55 -9.17 -15.60
CA ASP A 126 -5.72 -9.52 -14.79
C ASP A 126 -6.51 -8.29 -14.30
N GLY A 127 -6.20 -7.09 -14.83
CA GLY A 127 -6.93 -5.86 -14.54
C GLY A 127 -6.54 -5.15 -13.23
N MET A 128 -5.52 -5.61 -12.51
CA MET A 128 -5.00 -4.97 -11.31
C MET A 128 -4.15 -3.74 -11.64
N ARG A 129 -4.26 -2.67 -10.83
CA ARG A 129 -3.33 -1.54 -10.91
C ARG A 129 -2.20 -1.68 -9.90
N LEU A 130 -1.00 -1.22 -10.27
CA LEU A 130 0.20 -1.34 -9.45
C LEU A 130 0.79 0.01 -9.10
N VAL A 131 0.94 0.30 -7.80
CA VAL A 131 1.61 1.49 -7.26
C VAL A 131 3.00 1.12 -6.77
N GLY A 132 3.98 1.89 -7.10
CA GLY A 132 5.38 1.60 -6.81
C GLY A 132 6.09 1.00 -8.02
N PRO A 133 7.03 0.06 -7.80
CA PRO A 133 7.62 -0.37 -6.53
C PRO A 133 8.38 0.75 -5.79
N ASN A 134 9.06 0.41 -4.67
CA ASN A 134 9.85 1.35 -3.88
C ASN A 134 9.00 2.52 -3.31
N CYS A 135 7.87 2.18 -2.70
CA CYS A 135 6.84 3.11 -2.24
C CYS A 135 6.65 2.98 -0.72
N ILE A 136 6.34 4.08 -0.02
CA ILE A 136 6.06 4.04 1.43
C ILE A 136 4.58 3.75 1.72
N GLY A 137 3.70 3.98 0.75
CA GLY A 137 2.30 3.64 0.85
C GLY A 137 1.35 4.82 0.76
N SER A 138 0.15 4.64 1.30
CA SER A 138 -0.94 5.59 1.23
C SER A 138 -1.67 5.74 2.57
N VAL A 139 -2.28 6.91 2.76
CA VAL A 139 -3.10 7.26 3.92
C VAL A 139 -4.36 7.96 3.44
N GLY A 140 -5.52 7.53 3.97
CA GLY A 140 -6.82 8.15 3.78
C GLY A 140 -7.54 8.26 5.12
N GLY A 141 -7.43 9.43 5.76
CA GLY A 141 -7.88 9.61 7.13
C GLY A 141 -9.40 9.48 7.32
N ALA A 142 -10.21 9.97 6.37
CA ALA A 142 -11.67 9.87 6.45
C ALA A 142 -12.17 8.40 6.51
N HIS A 143 -11.45 7.48 5.88
CA HIS A 143 -11.74 6.04 5.86
C HIS A 143 -10.79 5.24 6.76
N ARG A 144 -9.89 5.92 7.49
CA ARG A 144 -8.90 5.32 8.38
C ARG A 144 -7.98 4.30 7.68
N VAL A 145 -7.80 4.45 6.38
CA VAL A 145 -6.85 3.67 5.59
C VAL A 145 -5.44 4.13 5.94
N MET A 146 -4.70 3.29 6.66
CA MET A 146 -3.32 3.55 7.09
C MET A 146 -2.38 2.52 6.43
N ALA A 147 -2.40 2.50 5.11
CA ALA A 147 -1.70 1.54 4.25
C ALA A 147 -0.23 1.93 4.05
N THR A 148 0.54 2.02 5.15
CA THR A 148 1.90 2.53 5.14
C THR A 148 2.76 1.89 6.23
N PHE A 149 4.09 1.92 6.04
CA PHE A 149 5.07 1.61 7.08
C PHE A 149 5.82 2.86 7.58
N SER A 150 5.35 4.05 7.26
CA SER A 150 6.01 5.31 7.65
C SER A 150 6.12 5.44 9.17
N PRO A 151 7.31 5.77 9.71
CA PRO A 151 7.51 5.98 11.14
C PRO A 151 6.76 7.21 11.67
N VAL A 152 6.21 8.06 10.83
CA VAL A 152 5.36 9.20 11.22
C VAL A 152 4.23 8.77 12.16
N PHE A 153 3.70 7.56 11.98
CA PHE A 153 2.57 7.05 12.75
C PHE A 153 2.94 6.15 13.93
N SER A 154 4.23 5.98 14.22
CA SER A 154 4.69 5.17 15.35
C SER A 154 4.48 5.86 16.70
N SER A 155 4.44 7.21 16.75
CA SER A 155 4.18 7.95 17.97
C SER A 155 2.69 7.90 18.36
N GLU A 156 2.41 7.69 19.66
CA GLU A 156 1.05 7.74 20.20
C GLU A 156 0.38 9.12 20.05
N SER A 157 1.17 10.18 19.96
CA SER A 157 0.68 11.55 19.81
C SER A 157 0.36 11.95 18.37
N THR A 158 0.71 11.13 17.37
CA THR A 158 0.42 11.47 15.97
C THR A 158 -1.08 11.37 15.72
N PRO A 159 -1.74 12.47 15.30
CA PRO A 159 -3.17 12.47 15.03
C PRO A 159 -3.50 11.67 13.77
N LEU A 160 -4.73 11.16 13.69
CA LEU A 160 -5.28 10.67 12.42
C LEU A 160 -5.32 11.86 11.42
N PRO A 161 -4.76 11.70 10.22
CA PRO A 161 -4.89 12.70 9.17
C PRO A 161 -6.36 13.05 8.91
N ALA A 162 -6.69 14.33 8.90
CA ALA A 162 -8.06 14.78 8.70
C ALA A 162 -8.08 16.12 7.93
N GLY A 163 -8.99 16.24 6.99
CA GLY A 163 -9.17 17.47 6.21
C GLY A 163 -9.35 17.23 4.72
N ASN A 164 -9.26 18.32 3.97
CA ASN A 164 -9.56 18.36 2.54
C ASN A 164 -8.33 18.64 1.66
N VAL A 165 -7.13 18.60 2.23
CA VAL A 165 -5.88 18.68 1.46
C VAL A 165 -5.39 17.27 1.17
N ALA A 166 -5.05 17.01 -0.09
CA ALA A 166 -4.39 15.80 -0.50
C ALA A 166 -2.92 16.08 -0.85
N LEU A 167 -2.02 15.21 -0.41
CA LEU A 167 -0.61 15.24 -0.71
C LEU A 167 -0.26 14.02 -1.56
N VAL A 168 0.19 14.24 -2.78
CA VAL A 168 0.65 13.18 -3.67
C VAL A 168 2.13 13.44 -4.00
N SER A 169 2.98 12.44 -3.86
CA SER A 169 4.43 12.57 -4.07
C SER A 169 5.00 11.32 -4.71
N GLN A 170 5.88 11.48 -5.68
CA GLN A 170 6.68 10.38 -6.19
C GLN A 170 7.66 9.87 -5.11
N SER A 171 8.32 10.76 -4.39
CA SER A 171 9.24 10.42 -3.31
C SER A 171 8.51 10.07 -2.01
N GLY A 172 8.70 8.85 -1.52
CA GLY A 172 8.15 8.40 -0.24
C GLY A 172 8.65 9.23 0.94
N ALA A 173 9.96 9.44 1.05
CA ALA A 173 10.57 10.18 2.15
C ALA A 173 10.13 11.65 2.17
N LEU A 174 10.11 12.30 1.00
CA LEU A 174 9.67 13.70 0.89
C LEU A 174 8.17 13.82 1.20
N GLY A 175 7.33 12.93 0.65
CA GLY A 175 5.89 12.95 0.87
C GLY A 175 5.50 12.78 2.34
N PHE A 176 6.03 11.75 3.01
CA PHE A 176 5.72 11.51 4.43
C PHE A 176 6.42 12.51 5.37
N GLY A 177 7.59 13.05 4.98
CA GLY A 177 8.21 14.17 5.70
C GLY A 177 7.36 15.44 5.64
N ALA A 178 6.82 15.77 4.47
CA ALA A 178 5.89 16.89 4.29
C ALA A 178 4.57 16.67 5.06
N LEU A 179 4.04 15.45 5.06
CA LEU A 179 2.88 15.07 5.86
C LEU A 179 3.14 15.31 7.36
N SER A 180 4.26 14.81 7.90
CA SER A 180 4.62 15.00 9.31
C SER A 180 4.65 16.48 9.69
N LEU A 181 5.37 17.28 8.91
CA LEU A 181 5.48 18.71 9.12
C LEU A 181 4.13 19.44 8.99
N GLY A 182 3.29 19.00 8.06
CA GLY A 182 1.96 19.53 7.87
C GLY A 182 1.06 19.24 9.07
N LEU A 183 1.06 18.01 9.56
CA LEU A 183 0.28 17.61 10.75
C LEU A 183 0.72 18.39 12.00
N GLU A 184 2.03 18.57 12.23
CA GLU A 184 2.59 19.36 13.32
C GLU A 184 2.14 20.84 13.26
N ARG A 185 1.93 21.38 12.07
CA ARG A 185 1.50 22.78 11.84
C ARG A 185 -0.01 22.94 11.68
N GLY A 186 -0.78 21.89 11.86
CA GLY A 186 -2.24 21.93 11.75
C GLY A 186 -2.75 22.11 10.33
N VAL A 187 -1.97 21.75 9.31
CA VAL A 187 -2.44 21.70 7.92
C VAL A 187 -3.48 20.58 7.79
N PRO A 188 -4.67 20.82 7.23
CA PRO A 188 -5.75 19.83 7.17
C PRO A 188 -5.51 18.79 6.06
N ILE A 189 -4.40 18.02 6.15
CA ILE A 189 -4.08 16.95 5.22
C ILE A 189 -4.90 15.73 5.60
N GLY A 190 -5.82 15.32 4.73
CA GLY A 190 -6.66 14.14 4.92
C GLY A 190 -6.20 12.93 4.12
N ILE A 191 -5.45 13.15 3.03
CA ILE A 191 -4.94 12.09 2.15
C ILE A 191 -3.44 12.33 1.90
N ALA A 192 -2.64 11.26 1.98
CA ALA A 192 -1.24 11.28 1.56
C ALA A 192 -0.90 9.99 0.82
N ILE A 193 -0.40 10.11 -0.41
CA ILE A 193 -0.09 8.96 -1.27
C ILE A 193 1.30 9.15 -1.87
N THR A 194 2.10 8.09 -1.84
CA THR A 194 3.40 8.07 -2.52
C THR A 194 3.40 7.02 -3.61
N THR A 195 3.99 7.33 -4.76
CA THR A 195 3.91 6.51 -5.97
C THR A 195 5.21 5.76 -6.29
N GLY A 196 6.31 6.06 -5.59
CA GLY A 196 7.59 5.34 -5.76
C GLY A 196 8.15 5.45 -7.17
N ASN A 197 8.51 4.33 -7.79
CA ASN A 197 9.10 4.31 -9.13
C ASN A 197 8.10 4.62 -10.26
N GLU A 198 6.81 4.69 -9.98
CA GLU A 198 5.76 5.00 -10.97
C GLU A 198 5.75 4.04 -12.18
N ALA A 199 5.89 2.76 -11.91
CA ALA A 199 5.95 1.76 -12.97
C ALA A 199 4.64 1.65 -13.77
N ASP A 200 3.49 1.77 -13.08
CA ASP A 200 2.14 1.76 -13.67
C ASP A 200 1.35 3.00 -13.29
N VAL A 201 1.08 3.20 -12.00
CA VAL A 201 0.30 4.36 -11.51
C VAL A 201 1.24 5.52 -11.21
N THR A 202 0.93 6.69 -11.79
CA THR A 202 1.70 7.93 -11.60
C THR A 202 1.05 8.86 -10.57
N ALA A 203 1.83 9.78 -10.00
CA ALA A 203 1.32 10.83 -9.13
C ALA A 203 0.27 11.72 -9.84
N VAL A 204 0.43 11.92 -11.15
CA VAL A 204 -0.52 12.70 -11.96
C VAL A 204 -1.87 11.99 -12.07
N GLU A 205 -1.88 10.66 -12.28
CA GLU A 205 -3.12 9.88 -12.32
C GLU A 205 -3.85 9.89 -10.97
N VAL A 206 -3.10 9.72 -9.87
CA VAL A 206 -3.66 9.80 -8.52
C VAL A 206 -4.26 11.19 -8.27
N ALA A 207 -3.54 12.26 -8.58
CA ALA A 207 -4.01 13.62 -8.39
C ALA A 207 -5.29 13.91 -9.22
N ALA A 208 -5.37 13.38 -10.43
CA ALA A 208 -6.54 13.53 -11.29
C ALA A 208 -7.81 12.84 -10.76
N GLN A 209 -7.68 11.79 -9.96
CA GLN A 209 -8.81 11.11 -9.33
C GLN A 209 -9.21 11.71 -7.96
N LEU A 210 -8.37 12.58 -7.40
CA LEU A 210 -8.65 13.29 -6.16
C LEU A 210 -9.30 14.66 -6.38
N ALA A 211 -9.27 15.17 -7.62
CA ALA A 211 -9.82 16.47 -8.00
C ALA A 211 -11.33 16.39 -8.31
#